data_f5f04812c4bf2e53beb992ccc13eb810
#
_entry.id   f5f04812c4bf2e53beb992ccc13eb810
#
_cell.length_a   1.000
_cell.length_b   1.000
_cell.length_c   1.000
_cell.angle_alpha   90.00
_cell.angle_beta   90.00
_cell.angle_gamma   90.00
#
_symmetry.space_group_name_H-M   'P 1'
#
loop_
_entity.id
_entity.type
_entity.pdbx_description
1 polymer ?
#
loop_
_entity_poly.entity_id
_entity_poly.type
_entity_poly.pdbx_seq_one_letter_code
_entity_poly.pdbx_strand_id
1 'polypeptide(L)'
;MTTEFIKLLPAYFVESAHNNAASDDETQVTDVEYTDITLEQNGLSNQDDSECPYIRVGTDYYREVLRPQANGTTCKCLVYWKASTIKADFGKDYLNDVPKYDCFCTVPSHTDYRKIIGNAYNLYEPITHHPEPGDWSAIDSLLRHIFEEHYEYGLDYIQLLYQMPLQKLPILILVSEQRNTGKTTFLNLLKAIFQDNATFNTNEDFRSKFNSDWAGKLLIMVDEVLLSRREDSERLKNLSTATSYKMESKGKDRNEIAFFGKFVLCSNNEHFPIVIDREEVRYWVRKVNSLETDDPFFMKKLVAQIPAFLHFLMQRELSVQCENRMWFSPERLRTAALNRIVISNRSKIEFEVAELLMDIMDSTGESSVSFVVNDIATLLNYRNVRADTSEIRRLLQIYWHLKPVSNSLTYRAYAVGMYPVKYTAKTAVGRYYTVTRDFILNLSLF
;
A
#
# COMPACT_ATOMS: atom_id res chain seq x y z
N MET A 1 9.75 4.46 44.30
CA MET A 1 10.59 4.94 43.19
C MET A 1 9.71 5.08 41.98
N THR A 2 9.15 6.21 41.92
CA THR A 2 8.23 6.79 40.96
C THR A 2 9.04 7.56 39.91
N THR A 3 8.47 7.67 38.74
CA THR A 3 8.87 8.62 37.69
C THR A 3 10.07 8.18 36.82
N GLU A 4 9.71 7.65 35.64
CA GLU A 4 10.38 7.93 34.38
C GLU A 4 9.83 7.02 33.25
N PHE A 5 8.70 7.40 32.64
CA PHE A 5 8.27 6.91 31.31
C PHE A 5 7.28 7.90 30.68
N ILE A 6 7.72 9.16 30.60
CA ILE A 6 7.08 10.14 29.69
C ILE A 6 8.23 10.86 28.97
N LYS A 7 8.61 10.34 27.83
CA LYS A 7 9.32 11.06 26.74
C LYS A 7 9.54 10.09 25.61
N LEU A 8 8.76 10.28 24.55
CA LEU A 8 9.09 10.06 23.15
C LEU A 8 7.79 10.01 22.32
N LEU A 9 7.23 11.19 22.11
CA LEU A 9 6.40 11.46 20.94
C LEU A 9 7.18 12.49 20.10
N PRO A 10 7.41 12.27 18.82
CA PRO A 10 8.03 13.28 17.95
C PRO A 10 7.04 14.42 17.73
N ALA A 11 7.48 15.61 18.05
CA ALA A 11 6.85 16.86 17.64
C ALA A 11 7.05 17.04 16.13
N TYR A 12 5.98 16.87 15.37
CA TYR A 12 5.85 17.40 14.02
C TYR A 12 4.44 17.98 13.92
N PHE A 13 4.35 19.28 14.16
CA PHE A 13 3.34 20.21 13.66
C PHE A 13 3.36 21.48 14.53
N VAL A 14 4.38 22.34 14.36
CA VAL A 14 4.31 23.79 14.52
C VAL A 14 5.56 24.36 13.85
N GLU A 15 5.41 24.91 12.67
CA GLU A 15 6.21 26.05 12.19
C GLU A 15 5.74 26.43 10.76
N SER A 16 4.86 27.42 10.72
CA SER A 16 4.89 28.46 9.69
C SER A 16 3.79 29.50 9.95
N ALA A 17 4.06 30.39 10.89
CA ALA A 17 3.40 31.70 10.92
C ALA A 17 4.28 32.66 11.72
N HIS A 18 5.21 33.30 11.06
CA HIS A 18 5.69 34.63 11.41
C HIS A 18 6.39 35.24 10.21
N ASN A 19 5.74 36.20 9.60
CA ASN A 19 6.23 37.56 9.30
C ASN A 19 5.37 38.15 8.19
N ASN A 20 4.53 39.11 8.54
CA ASN A 20 4.64 40.46 8.01
C ASN A 20 3.72 41.39 8.79
N ALA A 21 4.32 42.48 9.22
CA ALA A 21 3.76 43.53 10.07
C ALA A 21 2.96 44.56 9.27
N ALA A 22 2.01 45.14 9.97
CA ALA A 22 1.52 46.53 9.92
C ALA A 22 0.61 46.94 8.74
N SER A 23 -0.65 47.17 9.06
CA SER A 23 -1.31 48.46 8.90
C SER A 23 -2.63 48.46 9.66
N ASP A 24 -2.83 49.53 10.48
CA ASP A 24 -4.00 49.82 11.26
C ASP A 24 -5.26 49.98 10.39
N ASP A 25 -6.36 49.37 10.83
CA ASP A 25 -7.68 49.96 10.70
C ASP A 25 -8.64 49.38 11.76
N GLU A 26 -9.18 50.25 12.58
CA GLU A 26 -10.17 49.98 13.63
C GLU A 26 -11.50 49.60 12.98
N THR A 27 -12.02 48.39 13.26
CA THR A 27 -13.46 48.10 13.08
C THR A 27 -13.95 47.17 14.19
N GLN A 28 -14.87 47.72 14.95
CA GLN A 28 -15.72 47.21 16.00
C GLN A 28 -15.85 45.69 16.15
N VAL A 29 -15.44 45.20 17.32
CA VAL A 29 -15.75 43.87 17.84
C VAL A 29 -17.22 43.86 18.27
N THR A 30 -18.06 43.10 17.57
CA THR A 30 -19.35 42.67 18.09
C THR A 30 -19.16 41.41 18.89
N ASP A 31 -19.52 41.45 20.14
CA ASP A 31 -19.55 40.33 21.08
C ASP A 31 -20.39 39.19 20.50
N VAL A 32 -19.75 38.06 20.14
CA VAL A 32 -20.43 36.81 19.90
C VAL A 32 -20.50 36.07 21.23
N GLU A 33 -21.71 36.04 21.79
CA GLU A 33 -22.04 35.23 22.96
C GLU A 33 -21.62 33.75 22.70
N TYR A 34 -20.63 33.32 23.47
CA TYR A 34 -20.38 31.90 23.67
C TYR A 34 -21.53 31.31 24.47
N THR A 35 -22.44 30.64 23.81
CA THR A 35 -23.37 29.73 24.49
C THR A 35 -22.56 28.56 25.03
N ASP A 36 -22.40 28.51 26.33
CA ASP A 36 -21.94 27.36 27.08
C ASP A 36 -22.80 26.16 26.72
N ILE A 37 -22.23 25.25 25.88
CA ILE A 37 -22.77 23.91 25.77
C ILE A 37 -22.38 23.19 27.05
N THR A 38 -23.27 23.26 28.03
CA THR A 38 -23.26 22.38 29.19
C THR A 38 -23.21 20.94 28.67
N LEU A 39 -22.05 20.32 28.85
CA LEU A 39 -21.94 18.87 28.81
C LEU A 39 -22.87 18.32 29.89
N GLU A 40 -24.07 17.96 29.50
CA GLU A 40 -24.87 17.07 30.31
C GLU A 40 -24.02 15.84 30.59
N GLN A 41 -23.58 15.72 31.79
CA GLN A 41 -23.13 14.48 32.40
C GLN A 41 -24.32 13.52 32.34
N ASN A 42 -24.52 12.87 31.21
CA ASN A 42 -25.35 11.69 31.17
C ASN A 42 -24.64 10.66 32.02
N GLY A 43 -25.21 10.48 33.19
CA GLY A 43 -24.75 9.56 34.19
C GLY A 43 -24.48 8.20 33.62
N LEU A 44 -23.42 7.62 34.11
CA LEU A 44 -23.22 6.19 34.15
C LEU A 44 -24.50 5.53 34.73
N SER A 45 -25.42 5.17 33.85
CA SER A 45 -26.55 4.35 34.23
C SER A 45 -26.66 3.24 33.17
N ASN A 46 -26.54 2.04 33.69
CA ASN A 46 -26.81 0.76 33.07
C ASN A 46 -25.73 0.23 32.11
N GLN A 47 -24.63 -0.27 32.72
CA GLN A 47 -24.03 -1.51 32.28
C GLN A 47 -25.17 -2.51 32.13
N ASP A 48 -25.39 -2.97 30.90
CA ASP A 48 -26.06 -4.25 30.63
C ASP A 48 -25.18 -5.32 31.27
N ASP A 49 -25.64 -5.84 32.40
CA ASP A 49 -24.94 -6.74 33.32
C ASP A 49 -24.92 -8.19 32.76
N SER A 50 -24.46 -8.41 31.52
CA SER A 50 -24.49 -9.79 30.99
C SER A 50 -23.33 -10.28 30.16
N GLU A 51 -22.37 -9.46 29.73
CA GLU A 51 -21.24 -9.99 29.00
C GLU A 51 -19.92 -9.86 29.76
N CYS A 52 -19.31 -11.02 30.05
CA CYS A 52 -17.99 -11.11 30.64
C CYS A 52 -16.97 -10.42 29.72
N PRO A 53 -16.25 -9.35 30.18
CA PRO A 53 -15.33 -8.60 29.34
C PRO A 53 -14.07 -9.40 28.98
N TYR A 54 -13.94 -10.62 29.51
CA TYR A 54 -12.82 -11.51 29.27
C TYR A 54 -13.24 -12.67 28.38
N ILE A 55 -12.28 -13.13 27.59
CA ILE A 55 -12.37 -14.39 26.84
C ILE A 55 -11.11 -15.23 27.12
N ARG A 56 -11.24 -16.55 27.06
CA ARG A 56 -10.11 -17.48 27.04
C ARG A 56 -9.99 -18.07 25.63
N VAL A 57 -8.82 -17.96 25.03
CA VAL A 57 -8.51 -18.60 23.75
C VAL A 57 -7.31 -19.55 23.95
N GLY A 58 -7.57 -20.84 23.77
CA GLY A 58 -6.62 -21.87 24.18
C GLY A 58 -6.38 -21.81 25.70
N THR A 59 -5.12 -21.52 26.09
CA THR A 59 -4.69 -21.38 27.49
C THR A 59 -4.65 -19.94 27.99
N ASP A 60 -4.74 -18.97 27.08
CA ASP A 60 -4.52 -17.56 27.36
C ASP A 60 -5.82 -16.78 27.51
N TYR A 61 -5.79 -15.81 28.43
CA TYR A 61 -6.93 -14.91 28.65
C TYR A 61 -6.70 -13.56 27.98
N TYR A 62 -7.78 -13.01 27.45
CA TYR A 62 -7.79 -11.70 26.80
C TYR A 62 -8.96 -10.88 27.34
N ARG A 63 -8.75 -9.57 27.38
CA ARG A 63 -9.81 -8.60 27.70
C ARG A 63 -10.05 -7.72 26.50
N GLU A 64 -11.30 -7.55 26.10
CA GLU A 64 -11.69 -6.54 25.13
C GLU A 64 -11.67 -5.19 25.86
N VAL A 65 -10.87 -4.25 25.38
CA VAL A 65 -10.75 -2.90 25.93
C VAL A 65 -11.01 -1.85 24.85
N LEU A 66 -11.71 -0.80 25.24
CA LEU A 66 -11.91 0.40 24.41
C LEU A 66 -10.74 1.36 24.65
N ARG A 67 -9.85 1.50 23.70
CA ARG A 67 -8.71 2.41 23.78
C ARG A 67 -9.11 3.76 23.22
N PRO A 68 -9.09 4.85 24.02
CA PRO A 68 -9.32 6.19 23.53
C PRO A 68 -8.26 6.61 22.51
N GLN A 69 -8.67 7.33 21.48
CA GLN A 69 -7.80 7.90 20.46
C GLN A 69 -7.80 9.45 20.58
N ALA A 70 -6.73 10.07 20.02
CA ALA A 70 -6.55 11.52 20.08
C ALA A 70 -7.67 12.34 19.39
N ASN A 71 -8.38 11.70 18.44
CA ASN A 71 -9.52 12.29 17.72
C ASN A 71 -10.86 12.16 18.47
N GLY A 72 -10.85 11.69 19.73
CA GLY A 72 -12.05 11.48 20.54
C GLY A 72 -12.82 10.18 20.26
N THR A 73 -12.39 9.37 19.32
CA THR A 73 -12.97 8.04 19.07
C THR A 73 -12.33 6.98 19.96
N THR A 74 -12.93 5.80 20.00
CA THR A 74 -12.36 4.62 20.68
C THR A 74 -12.11 3.51 19.67
N CYS A 75 -11.05 2.73 19.86
CA CYS A 75 -10.86 1.49 19.12
C CYS A 75 -10.91 0.28 20.06
N LYS A 76 -11.53 -0.79 19.61
CA LYS A 76 -11.55 -2.06 20.31
C LYS A 76 -10.22 -2.79 20.15
N CYS A 77 -9.67 -3.29 21.26
CA CYS A 77 -8.45 -4.10 21.24
C CYS A 77 -8.58 -5.28 22.19
N LEU A 78 -8.11 -6.45 21.77
CA LEU A 78 -7.91 -7.59 22.66
C LEU A 78 -6.53 -7.47 23.31
N VAL A 79 -6.51 -7.32 24.63
CA VAL A 79 -5.29 -7.22 25.42
C VAL A 79 -5.10 -8.52 26.20
N TYR A 80 -3.91 -9.10 26.13
CA TYR A 80 -3.54 -10.26 26.94
C TYR A 80 -3.69 -9.93 28.43
N TRP A 81 -4.33 -10.83 29.20
CA TRP A 81 -4.60 -10.67 30.61
C TRP A 81 -4.20 -11.91 31.38
N LYS A 82 -3.47 -11.77 32.48
CA LYS A 82 -3.05 -12.92 33.28
C LYS A 82 -4.23 -13.46 34.09
N ALA A 83 -4.40 -14.79 34.09
CA ALA A 83 -5.42 -15.44 34.93
C ALA A 83 -5.28 -15.09 36.42
N SER A 84 -4.04 -14.88 36.91
CA SER A 84 -3.77 -14.47 38.29
C SER A 84 -4.36 -13.10 38.62
N THR A 85 -4.32 -12.15 37.68
CA THR A 85 -4.91 -10.80 37.82
C THR A 85 -6.42 -10.91 37.89
N ILE A 86 -7.04 -11.69 36.97
CA ILE A 86 -8.50 -11.89 36.96
C ILE A 86 -8.98 -12.50 38.30
N LYS A 87 -8.23 -13.50 38.81
CA LYS A 87 -8.53 -14.12 40.12
C LYS A 87 -8.38 -13.14 41.28
N ALA A 88 -7.41 -12.26 41.24
CA ALA A 88 -7.21 -11.26 42.27
C ALA A 88 -8.34 -10.21 42.30
N ASP A 89 -8.83 -9.82 41.12
CA ASP A 89 -9.84 -8.80 40.97
C ASP A 89 -11.27 -9.33 41.26
N PHE A 90 -11.60 -10.57 40.82
CA PHE A 90 -12.96 -11.10 40.80
C PHE A 90 -13.14 -12.45 41.57
N GLY A 91 -12.07 -13.01 42.11
CA GLY A 91 -12.09 -14.29 42.75
C GLY A 91 -11.85 -15.49 41.81
N LYS A 92 -11.63 -16.66 42.40
CA LYS A 92 -11.22 -17.88 41.66
C LYS A 92 -12.35 -18.41 40.75
N ASP A 93 -13.56 -18.33 41.20
CA ASP A 93 -14.73 -18.95 40.54
C ASP A 93 -15.13 -18.18 39.27
N TYR A 94 -14.80 -16.89 39.17
CA TYR A 94 -15.07 -16.07 38.00
C TYR A 94 -14.50 -16.63 36.68
N LEU A 95 -13.39 -17.38 36.73
CA LEU A 95 -12.82 -18.00 35.54
C LEU A 95 -13.69 -19.13 34.95
N ASN A 96 -14.66 -19.64 35.68
CA ASN A 96 -15.57 -20.67 35.17
C ASN A 96 -16.56 -20.08 34.17
N ASP A 97 -16.93 -18.81 34.36
CA ASP A 97 -17.92 -18.08 33.56
C ASP A 97 -17.30 -17.40 32.32
N VAL A 98 -15.96 -17.35 32.25
CA VAL A 98 -15.26 -16.78 31.10
C VAL A 98 -15.49 -17.65 29.87
N PRO A 99 -16.03 -17.08 28.75
CA PRO A 99 -16.20 -17.79 27.49
C PRO A 99 -14.86 -18.36 26.98
N LYS A 100 -14.93 -19.60 26.45
CA LYS A 100 -13.75 -20.40 26.09
C LYS A 100 -13.79 -20.76 24.61
N TYR A 101 -12.69 -20.48 23.92
CA TYR A 101 -12.50 -20.75 22.49
C TYR A 101 -11.20 -21.53 22.28
N ASP A 102 -11.18 -22.38 21.25
CA ASP A 102 -10.00 -23.23 20.96
C ASP A 102 -8.86 -22.41 20.35
N CYS A 103 -9.18 -21.48 19.44
CA CYS A 103 -8.19 -20.68 18.72
C CYS A 103 -8.78 -19.35 18.22
N PHE A 104 -7.91 -18.50 17.71
CA PHE A 104 -8.31 -17.35 16.87
C PHE A 104 -8.43 -17.80 15.42
N CYS A 105 -9.38 -17.20 14.71
CA CYS A 105 -9.47 -17.24 13.25
C CYS A 105 -9.61 -15.82 12.69
N THR A 106 -9.47 -15.66 11.37
CA THR A 106 -9.72 -14.40 10.66
C THR A 106 -10.51 -14.73 9.40
N VAL A 107 -11.83 -14.63 9.49
CA VAL A 107 -12.76 -14.96 8.40
C VAL A 107 -13.52 -13.69 8.03
N PRO A 108 -13.19 -13.08 6.88
CA PRO A 108 -13.82 -11.84 6.44
C PRO A 108 -15.22 -12.09 5.90
N SER A 109 -16.20 -11.35 6.41
CA SER A 109 -17.54 -11.25 5.86
C SER A 109 -18.18 -9.94 6.31
N HIS A 110 -18.90 -9.27 5.42
CA HIS A 110 -19.64 -8.04 5.74
C HIS A 110 -21.15 -8.25 5.71
N THR A 111 -21.61 -9.28 5.00
CA THR A 111 -23.04 -9.57 4.82
C THR A 111 -23.54 -10.70 5.73
N ASP A 112 -22.68 -11.64 6.10
CA ASP A 112 -22.96 -12.74 7.06
C ASP A 112 -21.79 -12.82 8.06
N TYR A 113 -21.60 -11.76 8.83
CA TYR A 113 -20.55 -11.70 9.83
C TYR A 113 -20.86 -12.60 11.02
N ARG A 114 -19.86 -13.36 11.48
CA ARG A 114 -19.92 -14.18 12.68
C ARG A 114 -18.69 -13.95 13.55
N LYS A 115 -18.94 -13.56 14.79
CA LYS A 115 -17.86 -13.37 15.78
C LYS A 115 -17.28 -14.72 16.21
N ILE A 116 -18.10 -15.75 16.26
CA ILE A 116 -17.72 -17.12 16.62
C ILE A 116 -17.98 -18.03 15.42
N ILE A 117 -16.96 -18.78 15.02
CA ILE A 117 -17.02 -19.73 13.90
C ILE A 117 -16.59 -21.09 14.39
N GLY A 118 -17.55 -22.03 14.51
CA GLY A 118 -17.31 -23.24 15.26
C GLY A 118 -17.00 -22.91 16.72
N ASN A 119 -15.79 -23.26 17.19
CA ASN A 119 -15.30 -22.89 18.53
C ASN A 119 -14.08 -21.92 18.43
N ALA A 120 -13.91 -21.22 17.30
CA ALA A 120 -12.86 -20.22 17.08
C ALA A 120 -13.41 -18.80 17.22
N TYR A 121 -12.60 -17.91 17.84
CA TYR A 121 -12.93 -16.50 17.97
C TYR A 121 -12.40 -15.72 16.75
N ASN A 122 -13.30 -15.05 16.02
CA ASN A 122 -12.99 -14.33 14.80
C ASN A 122 -12.38 -12.94 15.11
N LEU A 123 -11.15 -12.73 14.67
CA LEU A 123 -10.44 -11.45 14.79
C LEU A 123 -10.82 -10.43 13.69
N TYR A 124 -11.54 -10.88 12.64
CA TYR A 124 -12.10 -9.94 11.69
C TYR A 124 -13.20 -9.11 12.35
N GLU A 125 -13.19 -7.79 12.14
CA GLU A 125 -14.18 -6.94 12.80
C GLU A 125 -15.39 -6.67 11.90
N PRO A 126 -16.62 -6.64 12.47
CA PRO A 126 -17.78 -6.21 11.69
C PRO A 126 -17.65 -4.73 11.32
N ILE A 127 -18.16 -4.37 10.17
CA ILE A 127 -18.35 -2.94 9.85
C ILE A 127 -19.65 -2.44 10.52
N THR A 128 -19.63 -1.21 11.02
CA THR A 128 -20.77 -0.65 11.78
C THR A 128 -21.83 0.02 10.91
N HIS A 129 -21.53 0.19 9.61
CA HIS A 129 -22.47 0.78 8.66
C HIS A 129 -23.59 -0.21 8.32
N HIS A 130 -24.83 0.22 8.46
CA HIS A 130 -26.00 -0.54 8.04
C HIS A 130 -26.46 -0.01 6.68
N PRO A 131 -26.54 -0.87 5.62
CA PRO A 131 -27.02 -0.46 4.31
C PRO A 131 -28.45 0.06 4.38
N GLU A 132 -28.68 1.31 3.95
CA GLU A 132 -29.99 1.97 3.94
C GLU A 132 -30.17 2.76 2.65
N PRO A 133 -31.38 2.80 2.05
CA PRO A 133 -31.65 3.63 0.87
C PRO A 133 -31.37 5.10 1.16
N GLY A 134 -30.75 5.80 0.21
CA GLY A 134 -30.47 7.23 0.38
C GLY A 134 -29.65 7.81 -0.77
N ASP A 135 -29.25 9.06 -0.59
CA ASP A 135 -28.35 9.75 -1.53
C ASP A 135 -26.88 9.37 -1.27
N TRP A 136 -26.15 9.09 -2.36
CA TRP A 136 -24.73 8.82 -2.34
C TRP A 136 -23.97 9.60 -3.43
N SER A 137 -24.55 10.71 -3.88
CA SER A 137 -24.04 11.55 -4.97
C SER A 137 -22.63 12.08 -4.76
N ALA A 138 -22.23 12.37 -3.51
CA ALA A 138 -20.86 12.80 -3.21
C ALA A 138 -19.84 11.67 -3.43
N ILE A 139 -20.19 10.44 -3.04
CA ILE A 139 -19.36 9.24 -3.31
C ILE A 139 -19.33 8.98 -4.82
N ASP A 140 -20.46 9.04 -5.52
CA ASP A 140 -20.54 8.89 -6.97
C ASP A 140 -19.62 9.87 -7.69
N SER A 141 -19.67 11.15 -7.31
CA SER A 141 -18.81 12.19 -7.88
C SER A 141 -17.34 11.89 -7.68
N LEU A 142 -16.91 11.48 -6.46
CA LEU A 142 -15.53 11.09 -6.20
C LEU A 142 -15.11 9.88 -7.04
N LEU A 143 -15.94 8.85 -7.13
CA LEU A 143 -15.61 7.63 -7.88
C LEU A 143 -15.54 7.91 -9.39
N ARG A 144 -16.43 8.74 -9.95
CA ARG A 144 -16.31 9.20 -11.34
C ARG A 144 -15.03 9.96 -11.60
N HIS A 145 -14.61 10.81 -10.67
CA HIS A 145 -13.37 11.55 -10.77
C HIS A 145 -12.13 10.62 -10.70
N ILE A 146 -12.10 9.64 -9.79
CA ILE A 146 -10.95 8.72 -9.63
C ILE A 146 -10.85 7.74 -10.80
N PHE A 147 -11.97 7.19 -11.24
CA PHE A 147 -11.98 6.09 -12.21
C PHE A 147 -12.30 6.51 -13.64
N GLU A 148 -12.90 7.69 -13.86
CA GLU A 148 -13.23 8.23 -15.18
C GLU A 148 -13.88 7.15 -16.08
N GLU A 149 -13.28 6.82 -17.23
CA GLU A 149 -13.74 5.78 -18.17
C GLU A 149 -13.80 4.37 -17.57
N HIS A 150 -13.11 4.13 -16.45
CA HIS A 150 -13.15 2.86 -15.70
C HIS A 150 -14.13 2.90 -14.51
N TYR A 151 -15.06 3.83 -14.47
CA TYR A 151 -15.99 4.04 -13.36
C TYR A 151 -16.73 2.75 -12.95
N GLU A 152 -17.30 2.01 -13.91
CA GLU A 152 -17.99 0.75 -13.63
C GLU A 152 -17.06 -0.32 -13.01
N TYR A 153 -15.81 -0.39 -13.46
CA TYR A 153 -14.81 -1.30 -12.87
C TYR A 153 -14.40 -0.85 -11.45
N GLY A 154 -14.40 0.46 -11.19
CA GLY A 154 -14.19 1.01 -9.86
C GLY A 154 -15.31 0.63 -8.90
N LEU A 155 -16.56 0.69 -9.34
CA LEU A 155 -17.72 0.21 -8.59
C LEU A 155 -17.64 -1.29 -8.34
N ASP A 156 -17.34 -2.10 -9.37
CA ASP A 156 -17.17 -3.55 -9.23
C ASP A 156 -16.05 -3.89 -8.23
N TYR A 157 -14.93 -3.16 -8.27
CA TYR A 157 -13.82 -3.37 -7.34
C TYR A 157 -14.25 -3.18 -5.89
N ILE A 158 -14.97 -2.10 -5.58
CA ILE A 158 -15.45 -1.80 -4.22
C ILE A 158 -16.56 -2.78 -3.83
N GLN A 159 -17.46 -3.12 -4.75
CA GLN A 159 -18.53 -4.11 -4.53
C GLN A 159 -17.95 -5.49 -4.19
N LEU A 160 -16.91 -5.93 -4.91
CA LEU A 160 -16.22 -7.19 -4.64
C LEU A 160 -15.50 -7.17 -3.29
N LEU A 161 -14.86 -6.06 -2.90
CA LEU A 161 -14.32 -5.89 -1.56
C LEU A 161 -15.39 -6.08 -0.49
N TYR A 162 -16.59 -5.58 -0.73
CA TYR A 162 -17.68 -5.61 0.22
C TYR A 162 -18.39 -6.96 0.25
N GLN A 163 -18.80 -7.50 -0.91
CA GLN A 163 -19.61 -8.72 -1.00
C GLN A 163 -18.77 -10.01 -1.03
N MET A 164 -17.57 -9.95 -1.61
CA MET A 164 -16.70 -11.10 -1.83
C MET A 164 -15.28 -10.87 -1.32
N PRO A 165 -15.07 -10.62 -0.02
CA PRO A 165 -13.79 -10.19 0.54
C PRO A 165 -12.63 -11.18 0.32
N LEU A 166 -12.90 -12.45 0.02
CA LEU A 166 -11.87 -13.45 -0.33
C LEU A 166 -11.44 -13.40 -1.79
N GLN A 167 -12.22 -12.75 -2.69
CA GLN A 167 -11.87 -12.63 -4.10
C GLN A 167 -10.54 -11.88 -4.25
N LYS A 168 -9.62 -12.42 -5.03
CA LYS A 168 -8.37 -11.73 -5.37
C LYS A 168 -8.66 -10.60 -6.35
N LEU A 169 -8.06 -9.44 -6.10
CA LEU A 169 -8.23 -8.23 -6.90
C LEU A 169 -6.88 -7.65 -7.30
N PRO A 170 -6.80 -6.87 -8.39
CA PRO A 170 -5.58 -6.21 -8.81
C PRO A 170 -5.09 -5.21 -7.75
N ILE A 171 -3.79 -4.96 -7.75
CA ILE A 171 -3.17 -3.89 -6.98
C ILE A 171 -3.58 -2.58 -7.66
N LEU A 172 -4.42 -1.79 -6.99
CA LEU A 172 -4.85 -0.48 -7.48
C LEU A 172 -3.79 0.56 -7.14
N ILE A 173 -3.33 1.31 -8.15
CA ILE A 173 -2.37 2.40 -7.97
C ILE A 173 -2.95 3.69 -8.55
N LEU A 174 -3.07 4.70 -7.71
CA LEU A 174 -3.49 6.04 -8.11
C LEU A 174 -2.27 6.95 -8.20
N VAL A 175 -1.99 7.51 -9.37
CA VAL A 175 -0.83 8.36 -9.61
C VAL A 175 -1.24 9.76 -10.04
N SER A 176 -0.48 10.77 -9.63
CA SER A 176 -0.59 12.14 -10.10
C SER A 176 0.63 12.95 -9.67
N GLU A 177 1.17 13.78 -10.54
CA GLU A 177 2.19 14.77 -10.18
C GLU A 177 1.59 15.98 -9.46
N GLN A 178 0.29 16.20 -9.66
CA GLN A 178 -0.45 17.31 -9.06
C GLN A 178 -0.89 16.98 -7.63
N ARG A 179 -1.02 18.02 -6.82
CA ARG A 179 -1.67 17.96 -5.49
C ARG A 179 -3.16 18.18 -5.62
N ASN A 180 -3.89 17.99 -4.52
CA ASN A 180 -5.35 18.17 -4.46
C ASN A 180 -6.10 17.40 -5.54
N THR A 181 -5.80 16.10 -5.66
CA THR A 181 -6.40 15.22 -6.68
C THR A 181 -7.44 14.26 -6.11
N GLY A 182 -7.71 14.28 -4.79
CA GLY A 182 -8.66 13.36 -4.17
C GLY A 182 -8.12 11.94 -3.88
N LYS A 183 -6.85 11.62 -4.19
CA LYS A 183 -6.25 10.30 -3.91
C LYS A 183 -6.34 9.92 -2.44
N THR A 184 -5.85 10.79 -1.54
CA THR A 184 -5.91 10.58 -0.08
C THR A 184 -7.36 10.56 0.42
N THR A 185 -8.24 11.37 -0.17
CA THR A 185 -9.68 11.35 0.13
C THR A 185 -10.31 10.00 -0.20
N PHE A 186 -9.93 9.40 -1.33
CA PHE A 186 -10.39 8.06 -1.71
C PHE A 186 -9.88 6.98 -0.74
N LEU A 187 -8.60 7.03 -0.33
CA LEU A 187 -8.09 6.11 0.70
C LEU A 187 -8.83 6.27 2.02
N ASN A 188 -9.11 7.50 2.44
CA ASN A 188 -9.86 7.79 3.65
C ASN A 188 -11.33 7.31 3.55
N LEU A 189 -11.96 7.42 2.38
CA LEU A 189 -13.28 6.82 2.14
C LEU A 189 -13.24 5.30 2.30
N LEU A 190 -12.27 4.62 1.71
CA LEU A 190 -12.10 3.17 1.88
C LEU A 190 -11.86 2.80 3.36
N LYS A 191 -11.04 3.59 4.08
CA LYS A 191 -10.84 3.40 5.52
C LYS A 191 -12.14 3.61 6.30
N ALA A 192 -12.96 4.59 5.94
CA ALA A 192 -14.24 4.82 6.58
C ALA A 192 -15.24 3.69 6.31
N ILE A 193 -15.29 3.14 5.10
CA ILE A 193 -16.16 2.00 4.75
C ILE A 193 -15.75 0.73 5.50
N PHE A 194 -14.46 0.34 5.40
CA PHE A 194 -13.98 -0.95 5.92
C PHE A 194 -13.42 -0.88 7.33
N GLN A 195 -13.35 0.31 7.92
CA GLN A 195 -13.02 0.58 9.32
C GLN A 195 -11.72 -0.12 9.77
N ASP A 196 -11.79 -0.96 10.80
CA ASP A 196 -10.62 -1.65 11.37
C ASP A 196 -10.08 -2.77 10.46
N ASN A 197 -10.79 -3.13 9.40
CA ASN A 197 -10.33 -4.08 8.40
C ASN A 197 -9.44 -3.44 7.31
N ALA A 198 -9.26 -2.12 7.35
CA ALA A 198 -8.36 -1.37 6.49
C ALA A 198 -7.25 -0.73 7.32
N THR A 199 -6.02 -0.70 6.80
CA THR A 199 -4.85 -0.10 7.46
C THR A 199 -4.06 0.76 6.49
N PHE A 200 -3.42 1.81 7.05
CA PHE A 200 -2.39 2.56 6.34
C PHE A 200 -1.02 2.02 6.71
N ASN A 201 -0.23 1.72 5.71
CA ASN A 201 1.15 1.27 5.84
C ASN A 201 2.10 2.31 5.23
N THR A 202 3.34 2.29 5.68
CA THR A 202 4.46 3.02 5.08
C THR A 202 5.25 2.12 4.12
N ASN A 203 6.17 2.71 3.35
CA ASN A 203 7.07 1.93 2.49
C ASN A 203 7.97 0.98 3.30
N GLU A 204 8.34 1.35 4.55
CA GLU A 204 9.14 0.53 5.46
C GLU A 204 8.39 -0.68 5.98
N ASP A 205 7.07 -0.59 6.21
CA ASP A 205 6.27 -1.71 6.69
C ASP A 205 6.30 -2.90 5.73
N PHE A 206 6.36 -2.62 4.42
CA PHE A 206 6.53 -3.66 3.42
C PHE A 206 7.90 -4.33 3.47
N ARG A 207 8.92 -3.68 4.00
CA ARG A 207 10.29 -4.22 4.13
C ARG A 207 10.51 -4.91 5.46
N SER A 208 9.67 -4.63 6.44
CA SER A 208 9.73 -5.23 7.77
C SER A 208 9.48 -6.74 7.72
N LYS A 209 10.14 -7.47 8.62
CA LYS A 209 9.81 -8.88 8.90
C LYS A 209 8.54 -8.98 9.75
N PHE A 210 8.28 -7.97 10.60
CA PHE A 210 7.09 -7.93 11.45
C PHE A 210 5.91 -7.40 10.64
N ASN A 211 4.84 -8.15 10.59
CA ASN A 211 3.69 -7.91 9.73
C ASN A 211 2.35 -8.16 10.41
N SER A 212 2.36 -8.38 11.72
CA SER A 212 1.16 -8.75 12.49
C SER A 212 0.08 -7.67 12.52
N ASP A 213 0.43 -6.43 12.26
CA ASP A 213 -0.45 -5.27 12.25
C ASP A 213 -1.30 -5.15 10.99
N TRP A 214 -0.83 -5.72 9.86
CA TRP A 214 -1.53 -5.65 8.58
C TRP A 214 -1.88 -7.00 7.94
N ALA A 215 -1.26 -8.10 8.38
CA ALA A 215 -1.41 -9.40 7.70
C ALA A 215 -2.86 -9.95 7.74
N GLY A 216 -3.67 -9.59 8.73
CA GLY A 216 -5.09 -9.96 8.85
C GLY A 216 -6.07 -8.91 8.33
N LYS A 217 -5.60 -7.87 7.62
CA LYS A 217 -6.45 -6.79 7.12
C LYS A 217 -6.94 -7.07 5.70
N LEU A 218 -8.15 -6.59 5.38
CA LEU A 218 -8.72 -6.67 4.03
C LEU A 218 -8.06 -5.69 3.07
N LEU A 219 -7.83 -4.45 3.54
CA LEU A 219 -7.20 -3.39 2.76
C LEU A 219 -5.90 -2.92 3.40
N ILE A 220 -4.85 -2.94 2.61
CA ILE A 220 -3.52 -2.46 2.95
C ILE A 220 -3.25 -1.28 2.03
N MET A 221 -3.31 -0.07 2.59
CA MET A 221 -3.23 1.18 1.85
C MET A 221 -1.91 1.89 2.12
N VAL A 222 -1.34 2.50 1.09
CA VAL A 222 -0.14 3.34 1.22
C VAL A 222 -0.41 4.66 0.53
N ASP A 223 -0.34 5.73 1.28
CA ASP A 223 -0.24 7.07 0.72
C ASP A 223 1.24 7.40 0.48
N GLU A 224 1.54 8.02 -0.65
CA GLU A 224 2.89 8.35 -1.09
C GLU A 224 3.83 7.13 -1.29
N VAL A 225 3.35 6.11 -2.02
CA VAL A 225 4.18 4.95 -2.34
C VAL A 225 5.36 5.33 -3.25
N LEU A 226 6.55 4.85 -2.86
CA LEU A 226 7.78 4.90 -3.65
C LEU A 226 8.58 3.62 -3.45
N LEU A 227 8.26 2.61 -4.25
CA LEU A 227 8.89 1.29 -4.21
C LEU A 227 9.80 1.11 -5.43
N SER A 228 10.93 1.78 -5.41
CA SER A 228 11.92 1.77 -6.50
C SER A 228 12.75 0.49 -6.59
N ARG A 229 12.63 -0.41 -5.61
CA ARG A 229 13.35 -1.69 -5.58
C ARG A 229 12.50 -2.78 -6.21
N ARG A 230 13.12 -3.60 -7.05
CA ARG A 230 12.43 -4.74 -7.68
C ARG A 230 11.92 -5.75 -6.65
N GLU A 231 12.66 -5.97 -5.55
CA GLU A 231 12.27 -6.87 -4.48
C GLU A 231 10.94 -6.47 -3.82
N ASP A 232 10.70 -5.15 -3.66
CA ASP A 232 9.46 -4.63 -3.08
C ASP A 232 8.27 -4.93 -4.01
N SER A 233 8.46 -4.71 -5.32
CA SER A 233 7.46 -5.02 -6.35
C SER A 233 7.14 -6.52 -6.42
N GLU A 234 8.17 -7.37 -6.43
CA GLU A 234 7.98 -8.83 -6.42
C GLU A 234 7.24 -9.29 -5.17
N ARG A 235 7.56 -8.71 -4.01
CA ARG A 235 6.85 -9.02 -2.75
C ARG A 235 5.38 -8.67 -2.83
N LEU A 236 5.02 -7.48 -3.33
CA LEU A 236 3.63 -7.09 -3.52
C LEU A 236 2.88 -8.01 -4.49
N LYS A 237 3.51 -8.36 -5.62
CA LYS A 237 2.97 -9.30 -6.59
C LYS A 237 2.70 -10.67 -5.99
N ASN A 238 3.63 -11.18 -5.20
CA ASN A 238 3.47 -12.46 -4.51
C ASN A 238 2.33 -12.40 -3.50
N LEU A 239 2.26 -11.35 -2.69
CA LEU A 239 1.20 -11.15 -1.71
C LEU A 239 -0.18 -11.00 -2.36
N SER A 240 -0.30 -10.26 -3.46
CA SER A 240 -1.60 -10.05 -4.13
C SER A 240 -2.28 -11.34 -4.59
N THR A 241 -1.50 -12.41 -4.78
CA THR A 241 -2.00 -13.74 -5.20
C THR A 241 -1.91 -14.80 -4.12
N ALA A 242 -1.27 -14.51 -2.98
CA ALA A 242 -1.11 -15.47 -1.89
C ALA A 242 -2.46 -15.84 -1.27
N THR A 243 -2.62 -17.10 -0.88
CA THR A 243 -3.77 -17.60 -0.11
C THR A 243 -3.45 -17.73 1.37
N SER A 244 -2.17 -17.83 1.72
CA SER A 244 -1.68 -17.83 3.09
C SER A 244 -0.42 -16.98 3.21
N TYR A 245 -0.13 -16.54 4.41
CA TYR A 245 1.04 -15.75 4.72
C TYR A 245 1.53 -16.05 6.15
N LYS A 246 2.85 -16.04 6.32
CA LYS A 246 3.44 -16.23 7.64
C LYS A 246 3.43 -14.91 8.40
N MET A 247 2.58 -14.84 9.41
CA MET A 247 2.53 -13.72 10.34
C MET A 247 3.65 -13.85 11.38
N GLU A 248 4.41 -12.78 11.54
CA GLU A 248 5.49 -12.68 12.52
C GLU A 248 5.22 -11.50 13.46
N SER A 249 5.04 -11.80 14.75
CA SER A 249 4.91 -10.82 15.81
C SER A 249 6.20 -10.82 16.65
N LYS A 250 6.57 -9.65 17.19
CA LYS A 250 7.76 -9.54 18.04
C LYS A 250 7.66 -10.47 19.25
N GLY A 251 8.59 -11.42 19.37
CA GLY A 251 8.67 -12.35 20.51
C GLY A 251 7.68 -13.51 20.48
N LYS A 252 7.05 -13.79 19.32
CA LYS A 252 6.21 -14.96 19.11
C LYS A 252 6.70 -15.76 17.90
N ASP A 253 6.42 -17.07 17.91
CA ASP A 253 6.69 -17.93 16.77
C ASP A 253 5.85 -17.52 15.56
N ARG A 254 6.37 -17.81 14.37
CA ARG A 254 5.66 -17.55 13.10
C ARG A 254 4.46 -18.47 12.97
N ASN A 255 3.32 -17.88 12.73
CA ASN A 255 2.09 -18.60 12.43
C ASN A 255 1.66 -18.36 10.99
N GLU A 256 1.19 -19.40 10.31
CA GLU A 256 0.57 -19.27 9.00
C GLU A 256 -0.89 -18.88 9.17
N ILE A 257 -1.29 -17.80 8.50
CA ILE A 257 -2.67 -17.31 8.48
C ILE A 257 -3.19 -17.25 7.07
N ALA A 258 -4.50 -17.31 6.88
CA ALA A 258 -5.12 -17.01 5.59
C ALA A 258 -4.83 -15.56 5.20
N PHE A 259 -4.43 -15.35 3.93
CA PHE A 259 -4.15 -14.01 3.40
C PHE A 259 -5.17 -13.64 2.34
N PHE A 260 -5.88 -12.57 2.59
CA PHE A 260 -6.92 -12.02 1.71
C PHE A 260 -6.76 -10.51 1.49
N GLY A 261 -5.65 -9.93 1.93
CA GLY A 261 -5.36 -8.50 1.80
C GLY A 261 -5.29 -8.05 0.34
N LYS A 262 -5.81 -6.84 0.06
CA LYS A 262 -5.71 -6.12 -1.21
C LYS A 262 -4.93 -4.84 -1.00
N PHE A 263 -4.22 -4.42 -2.04
CA PHE A 263 -3.35 -3.26 -1.98
C PHE A 263 -3.96 -2.10 -2.77
N VAL A 264 -4.07 -0.93 -2.12
CA VAL A 264 -4.45 0.33 -2.76
C VAL A 264 -3.36 1.36 -2.45
N LEU A 265 -2.68 1.81 -3.46
CA LEU A 265 -1.46 2.61 -3.36
C LEU A 265 -1.68 3.96 -4.03
N CYS A 266 -1.19 5.04 -3.43
CA CYS A 266 -1.17 6.37 -4.04
C CYS A 266 0.26 6.85 -4.21
N SER A 267 0.55 7.59 -5.28
CA SER A 267 1.86 8.19 -5.51
C SER A 267 1.75 9.56 -6.16
N ASN A 268 2.67 10.44 -5.79
CA ASN A 268 2.88 11.72 -6.46
C ASN A 268 3.90 11.61 -7.62
N ASN A 269 4.35 10.40 -7.94
CA ASN A 269 5.24 10.12 -9.06
C ASN A 269 4.49 9.30 -10.12
N GLU A 270 4.26 9.88 -11.30
CA GLU A 270 3.56 9.20 -12.42
C GLU A 270 4.46 8.24 -13.20
N HIS A 271 5.78 8.36 -13.06
CA HIS A 271 6.74 7.61 -13.86
C HIS A 271 7.35 6.43 -13.12
N PHE A 272 7.66 6.59 -11.83
CA PHE A 272 8.42 5.62 -11.05
C PHE A 272 7.83 5.35 -9.65
N PRO A 273 6.50 5.18 -9.50
CA PRO A 273 5.93 4.87 -8.19
C PRO A 273 6.36 3.49 -7.68
N ILE A 274 6.49 2.55 -8.61
CA ILE A 274 6.85 1.16 -8.38
C ILE A 274 7.44 0.56 -9.67
N VAL A 275 8.27 -0.48 -9.55
CA VAL A 275 8.81 -1.21 -10.72
C VAL A 275 7.75 -2.15 -11.27
N ILE A 276 7.28 -1.90 -12.50
CA ILE A 276 6.31 -2.75 -13.22
C ILE A 276 6.91 -3.24 -14.53
N ASP A 277 6.93 -4.56 -14.72
CA ASP A 277 7.36 -5.18 -15.97
C ASP A 277 6.26 -5.12 -17.05
N ARG A 278 6.65 -5.19 -18.33
CA ARG A 278 5.74 -5.05 -19.48
C ARG A 278 4.59 -6.06 -19.51
N GLU A 279 4.84 -7.28 -19.07
CA GLU A 279 3.87 -8.39 -19.11
C GLU A 279 3.13 -8.58 -17.79
N GLU A 280 3.27 -7.60 -16.87
CA GLU A 280 2.64 -7.70 -15.57
C GLU A 280 1.14 -7.41 -15.65
N VAL A 281 0.35 -8.32 -15.09
CA VAL A 281 -1.12 -8.34 -15.20
C VAL A 281 -1.83 -8.05 -13.87
N ARG A 282 -1.07 -7.83 -12.80
CA ARG A 282 -1.63 -7.67 -11.45
C ARG A 282 -1.90 -6.22 -11.04
N TYR A 283 -1.49 -5.26 -11.88
CA TYR A 283 -1.60 -3.83 -11.56
C TYR A 283 -2.72 -3.16 -12.35
N TRP A 284 -3.48 -2.36 -11.65
CA TRP A 284 -4.43 -1.43 -12.22
C TRP A 284 -3.99 -0.01 -11.84
N VAL A 285 -3.46 0.72 -12.78
CA VAL A 285 -2.93 2.06 -12.55
C VAL A 285 -3.88 3.11 -13.12
N ARG A 286 -4.28 4.07 -12.28
CA ARG A 286 -5.10 5.21 -12.69
C ARG A 286 -4.33 6.51 -12.48
N LYS A 287 -4.30 7.36 -13.50
CA LYS A 287 -3.90 8.75 -13.33
C LYS A 287 -5.12 9.51 -12.81
N VAL A 288 -4.93 10.32 -11.76
CA VAL A 288 -5.98 11.13 -11.15
C VAL A 288 -5.66 12.60 -11.39
N ASN A 289 -6.58 13.31 -12.01
CA ASN A 289 -6.45 14.74 -12.28
C ASN A 289 -6.68 15.58 -11.01
N SER A 290 -6.32 16.88 -11.02
CA SER A 290 -6.62 17.77 -9.90
C SER A 290 -8.12 18.05 -9.81
N LEU A 291 -8.61 18.21 -8.56
CA LEU A 291 -9.94 18.72 -8.31
C LEU A 291 -9.99 20.25 -8.58
N GLU A 292 -11.07 20.72 -9.19
CA GLU A 292 -11.25 22.16 -9.46
C GLU A 292 -11.59 22.94 -8.18
N THR A 293 -12.22 22.29 -7.21
CA THR A 293 -12.68 22.90 -5.97
C THR A 293 -12.23 22.08 -4.77
N ASP A 294 -11.91 22.76 -3.67
CA ASP A 294 -11.62 22.15 -2.37
C ASP A 294 -12.80 22.40 -1.43
N ASP A 295 -13.43 21.32 -0.95
CA ASP A 295 -14.51 21.38 0.05
C ASP A 295 -14.00 20.79 1.36
N PRO A 296 -13.73 21.58 2.40
CA PRO A 296 -13.22 21.10 3.68
C PRO A 296 -14.19 20.14 4.40
N PHE A 297 -15.47 20.15 4.03
CA PHE A 297 -16.48 19.24 4.58
C PHE A 297 -16.75 18.01 3.70
N PHE A 298 -16.05 17.87 2.59
CA PHE A 298 -16.31 16.80 1.63
C PHE A 298 -16.20 15.41 2.27
N MET A 299 -15.16 15.17 3.07
CA MET A 299 -15.01 13.87 3.77
C MET A 299 -16.18 13.59 4.72
N LYS A 300 -16.71 14.59 5.41
CA LYS A 300 -17.89 14.44 6.27
C LYS A 300 -19.13 14.04 5.47
N LYS A 301 -19.33 14.63 4.27
CA LYS A 301 -20.42 14.26 3.36
C LYS A 301 -20.26 12.81 2.88
N LEU A 302 -19.03 12.40 2.48
CA LEU A 302 -18.76 11.05 2.05
C LEU A 302 -19.11 10.02 3.14
N VAL A 303 -18.67 10.25 4.39
CA VAL A 303 -18.94 9.34 5.51
C VAL A 303 -20.45 9.21 5.78
N ALA A 304 -21.20 10.32 5.73
CA ALA A 304 -22.65 10.31 5.92
C ALA A 304 -23.39 9.50 4.86
N GLN A 305 -22.82 9.37 3.67
CA GLN A 305 -23.42 8.67 2.52
C GLN A 305 -23.04 7.20 2.41
N ILE A 306 -22.14 6.69 3.27
CA ILE A 306 -21.71 5.28 3.22
C ILE A 306 -22.88 4.31 3.31
N PRO A 307 -23.87 4.43 4.21
CA PRO A 307 -25.00 3.51 4.26
C PRO A 307 -25.75 3.40 2.93
N ALA A 308 -26.03 4.54 2.30
CA ALA A 308 -26.70 4.58 1.00
C ALA A 308 -25.88 3.96 -0.14
N PHE A 309 -24.59 4.21 -0.14
CA PHE A 309 -23.66 3.60 -1.10
C PHE A 309 -23.58 2.07 -0.93
N LEU A 310 -23.48 1.57 0.30
CA LEU A 310 -23.49 0.12 0.55
C LEU A 310 -24.81 -0.53 0.15
N HIS A 311 -25.94 0.13 0.38
CA HIS A 311 -27.23 -0.32 -0.09
C HIS A 311 -27.29 -0.41 -1.62
N PHE A 312 -26.77 0.61 -2.32
CA PHE A 312 -26.64 0.59 -3.78
C PHE A 312 -25.79 -0.59 -4.26
N LEU A 313 -24.61 -0.82 -3.64
CA LEU A 313 -23.71 -1.94 -3.99
C LEU A 313 -24.35 -3.31 -3.78
N MET A 314 -25.26 -3.45 -2.81
CA MET A 314 -25.95 -4.72 -2.58
C MET A 314 -26.99 -5.05 -3.66
N GLN A 315 -27.55 -4.02 -4.31
CA GLN A 315 -28.59 -4.19 -5.34
C GLN A 315 -28.01 -4.18 -6.76
N ARG A 316 -26.82 -3.61 -6.94
CA ARG A 316 -26.18 -3.47 -8.24
C ARG A 316 -25.65 -4.83 -8.73
N GLU A 317 -25.89 -5.14 -10.00
CA GLU A 317 -25.20 -6.24 -10.69
C GLU A 317 -23.79 -5.81 -11.10
N LEU A 318 -22.85 -6.73 -10.98
CA LEU A 318 -21.47 -6.48 -11.42
C LEU A 318 -21.42 -6.25 -12.94
N SER A 319 -20.65 -5.26 -13.37
CA SER A 319 -20.55 -4.89 -14.80
C SER A 319 -19.80 -5.93 -15.63
N VAL A 320 -18.93 -6.71 -14.98
CA VAL A 320 -18.19 -7.81 -15.60
C VAL A 320 -18.22 -9.07 -14.74
N GLN A 321 -18.22 -10.22 -15.41
CA GLN A 321 -18.07 -11.52 -14.75
C GLN A 321 -16.60 -11.80 -14.44
N CYS A 322 -16.34 -12.79 -13.59
CA CYS A 322 -14.99 -13.23 -13.27
C CYS A 322 -14.28 -13.78 -14.52
N GLU A 323 -13.32 -13.05 -15.06
CA GLU A 323 -12.59 -13.42 -16.26
C GLU A 323 -11.29 -14.19 -15.94
N ASN A 324 -10.71 -13.93 -14.75
CA ASN A 324 -9.53 -14.62 -14.28
C ASN A 324 -9.46 -14.59 -12.73
N ARG A 325 -8.38 -15.13 -12.16
CA ARG A 325 -8.17 -15.18 -10.70
C ARG A 325 -8.20 -13.80 -10.00
N MET A 326 -7.92 -12.71 -10.73
CA MET A 326 -7.95 -11.34 -10.23
C MET A 326 -9.26 -10.61 -10.58
N TRP A 327 -10.26 -11.32 -11.05
CA TRP A 327 -11.56 -10.89 -11.54
C TRP A 327 -11.52 -10.26 -12.92
N PHE A 328 -10.75 -9.19 -13.11
CA PHE A 328 -10.70 -8.42 -14.35
C PHE A 328 -9.60 -8.95 -15.28
N SER A 329 -9.86 -8.98 -16.59
CA SER A 329 -8.81 -9.26 -17.54
C SER A 329 -7.79 -8.11 -17.63
N PRO A 330 -6.51 -8.40 -17.92
CA PRO A 330 -5.49 -7.37 -18.05
C PRO A 330 -5.79 -6.32 -19.12
N GLU A 331 -6.50 -6.73 -20.18
CA GLU A 331 -6.89 -5.87 -21.30
C GLU A 331 -7.84 -4.77 -20.84
N ARG A 332 -8.79 -5.11 -19.93
CA ARG A 332 -9.75 -4.14 -19.36
C ARG A 332 -9.08 -3.12 -18.45
N LEU A 333 -8.02 -3.52 -17.76
CA LEU A 333 -7.32 -2.67 -16.79
C LEU A 333 -6.13 -1.92 -17.40
N ARG A 334 -5.88 -2.12 -18.71
CA ARG A 334 -4.78 -1.47 -19.40
C ARG A 334 -5.05 0.02 -19.59
N THR A 335 -4.23 0.86 -18.95
CA THR A 335 -4.37 2.33 -19.00
C THR A 335 -3.13 2.98 -19.61
N ALA A 336 -3.29 4.22 -20.06
CA ALA A 336 -2.14 5.04 -20.47
C ALA A 336 -1.14 5.26 -19.33
N ALA A 337 -1.63 5.39 -18.08
CA ALA A 337 -0.80 5.54 -16.88
C ALA A 337 0.05 4.28 -16.63
N LEU A 338 -0.53 3.08 -16.72
CA LEU A 338 0.23 1.83 -16.61
C LEU A 338 1.30 1.73 -17.69
N ASN A 339 0.94 2.00 -18.95
CA ASN A 339 1.89 1.98 -20.06
C ASN A 339 3.04 2.98 -19.85
N ARG A 340 2.76 4.18 -19.32
CA ARG A 340 3.77 5.19 -19.00
C ARG A 340 4.78 4.68 -17.97
N ILE A 341 4.33 4.08 -16.87
CA ILE A 341 5.21 3.49 -15.85
C ILE A 341 6.08 2.39 -16.45
N VAL A 342 5.50 1.49 -17.24
CA VAL A 342 6.23 0.41 -17.90
C VAL A 342 7.30 0.94 -18.85
N ILE A 343 6.98 1.97 -19.64
CA ILE A 343 7.94 2.64 -20.55
C ILE A 343 9.03 3.34 -19.74
N SER A 344 8.68 4.08 -18.69
CA SER A 344 9.63 4.80 -17.84
C SER A 344 10.59 3.85 -17.13
N ASN A 345 10.11 2.74 -16.60
CA ASN A 345 10.95 1.73 -15.97
C ASN A 345 11.91 1.08 -16.98
N ARG A 346 11.46 0.85 -18.20
CA ARG A 346 12.31 0.39 -19.30
C ARG A 346 13.37 1.43 -19.64
N SER A 347 12.95 2.67 -19.87
CA SER A 347 13.84 3.75 -20.28
C SER A 347 14.94 4.02 -19.24
N LYS A 348 14.65 3.86 -17.94
CA LYS A 348 15.65 4.02 -16.89
C LYS A 348 16.81 3.02 -17.04
N ILE A 349 16.53 1.73 -17.16
CA ILE A 349 17.57 0.70 -17.34
C ILE A 349 18.26 0.88 -18.69
N GLU A 350 17.51 1.18 -19.73
CA GLU A 350 18.05 1.46 -21.06
C GLU A 350 19.00 2.65 -21.03
N PHE A 351 18.60 3.75 -20.38
CA PHE A 351 19.42 4.93 -20.19
C PHE A 351 20.70 4.62 -19.39
N GLU A 352 20.60 3.96 -18.25
CA GLU A 352 21.74 3.60 -17.39
C GLU A 352 22.74 2.69 -18.11
N VAL A 353 22.27 1.72 -18.91
CA VAL A 353 23.14 0.86 -19.71
C VAL A 353 23.79 1.65 -20.84
N ALA A 354 23.04 2.50 -21.53
CA ALA A 354 23.57 3.33 -22.61
C ALA A 354 24.62 4.32 -22.10
N GLU A 355 24.31 5.03 -20.98
CA GLU A 355 25.24 5.95 -20.32
C GLU A 355 26.51 5.25 -19.84
N LEU A 356 26.39 4.05 -19.23
CA LEU A 356 27.54 3.25 -18.83
C LEU A 356 28.44 2.90 -20.02
N LEU A 357 27.86 2.46 -21.14
CA LEU A 357 28.63 2.09 -22.33
C LEU A 357 29.30 3.32 -22.97
N MET A 358 28.59 4.45 -23.04
CA MET A 358 29.18 5.71 -23.51
C MET A 358 30.34 6.16 -22.63
N ASP A 359 30.19 6.11 -21.32
CA ASP A 359 31.21 6.48 -20.35
C ASP A 359 32.46 5.58 -20.43
N ILE A 360 32.31 4.29 -20.72
CA ILE A 360 33.44 3.38 -21.00
C ILE A 360 34.15 3.83 -22.28
N MET A 361 33.40 4.11 -23.36
CA MET A 361 33.98 4.59 -24.65
C MET A 361 34.72 5.91 -24.51
N ASP A 362 34.13 6.87 -23.76
CA ASP A 362 34.74 8.18 -23.50
C ASP A 362 36.01 8.06 -22.67
N SER A 363 35.98 7.20 -21.64
CA SER A 363 37.15 7.02 -20.76
C SER A 363 38.32 6.24 -21.38
N THR A 364 38.04 5.40 -22.37
CA THR A 364 39.03 4.50 -22.98
C THR A 364 39.41 4.89 -24.38
N GLY A 365 38.68 5.83 -25.03
CA GLY A 365 38.89 6.25 -26.41
C GLY A 365 38.43 5.21 -27.44
N GLU A 366 37.71 4.19 -27.04
CA GLU A 366 37.22 3.13 -27.94
C GLU A 366 35.94 3.56 -28.66
N SER A 367 35.75 3.10 -29.88
CA SER A 367 34.52 3.35 -30.66
C SER A 367 33.43 2.32 -30.42
N SER A 368 33.75 1.22 -29.75
CA SER A 368 32.84 0.13 -29.43
C SER A 368 33.22 -0.58 -28.13
N VAL A 369 32.23 -1.17 -27.46
CA VAL A 369 32.44 -1.96 -26.25
C VAL A 369 31.86 -3.35 -26.45
N SER A 370 32.67 -4.36 -26.12
CA SER A 370 32.25 -5.75 -26.06
C SER A 370 32.06 -6.19 -24.62
N PHE A 371 30.96 -6.90 -24.31
CA PHE A 371 30.59 -7.28 -22.94
C PHE A 371 29.66 -8.51 -22.91
N VAL A 372 29.68 -9.22 -21.81
CA VAL A 372 28.60 -10.15 -21.44
C VAL A 372 27.65 -9.48 -20.46
N VAL A 373 26.44 -10.01 -20.32
CA VAL A 373 25.40 -9.45 -19.43
C VAL A 373 25.91 -9.23 -18.01
N ASN A 374 26.71 -10.16 -17.47
CA ASN A 374 27.27 -10.06 -16.13
C ASN A 374 28.28 -8.90 -15.97
N ASP A 375 29.02 -8.53 -17.00
CA ASP A 375 29.91 -7.39 -16.94
C ASP A 375 29.12 -6.10 -16.71
N ILE A 376 28.05 -5.92 -17.49
CA ILE A 376 27.14 -4.76 -17.34
C ILE A 376 26.48 -4.75 -15.96
N ALA A 377 25.92 -5.88 -15.50
CA ALA A 377 25.31 -5.97 -14.17
C ALA A 377 26.29 -5.58 -13.06
N THR A 378 27.56 -6.06 -13.14
CA THR A 378 28.61 -5.72 -12.19
C THR A 378 28.92 -4.23 -12.20
N LEU A 379 29.11 -3.63 -13.38
CA LEU A 379 29.45 -2.21 -13.53
C LEU A 379 28.30 -1.29 -13.08
N LEU A 380 27.04 -1.65 -13.37
CA LEU A 380 25.86 -0.93 -12.88
C LEU A 380 25.78 -0.95 -11.35
N ASN A 381 26.04 -2.11 -10.74
CA ASN A 381 26.09 -2.22 -9.28
C ASN A 381 27.12 -1.28 -8.63
N TYR A 382 28.28 -1.06 -9.25
CA TYR A 382 29.25 -0.07 -8.79
C TYR A 382 28.72 1.37 -8.86
N ARG A 383 27.79 1.65 -9.77
CA ARG A 383 27.09 2.93 -9.86
C ARG A 383 25.87 3.02 -8.94
N ASN A 384 25.66 2.05 -8.05
CA ASN A 384 24.46 1.88 -7.21
C ASN A 384 23.16 1.70 -8.02
N VAL A 385 23.25 1.29 -9.27
CA VAL A 385 22.12 0.94 -10.12
C VAL A 385 21.96 -0.57 -10.08
N ARG A 386 20.88 -1.05 -9.45
CA ARG A 386 20.56 -2.47 -9.41
C ARG A 386 19.76 -2.85 -10.65
N ALA A 387 20.33 -3.72 -11.47
CA ALA A 387 19.66 -4.32 -12.61
C ALA A 387 19.85 -5.84 -12.61
N ASP A 388 18.79 -6.57 -12.86
CA ASP A 388 18.86 -8.03 -12.97
C ASP A 388 19.47 -8.41 -14.33
N THR A 389 20.25 -9.47 -14.34
CA THR A 389 20.85 -10.02 -15.56
C THR A 389 19.81 -10.46 -16.60
N SER A 390 18.62 -10.91 -16.15
CA SER A 390 17.49 -11.23 -17.04
C SER A 390 16.93 -9.97 -17.72
N GLU A 391 16.87 -8.88 -16.99
CA GLU A 391 16.38 -7.58 -17.46
C GLU A 391 17.35 -6.96 -18.49
N ILE A 392 18.66 -6.98 -18.19
CA ILE A 392 19.69 -6.53 -19.13
C ILE A 392 19.68 -7.41 -20.39
N ARG A 393 19.55 -8.74 -20.27
CA ARG A 393 19.46 -9.64 -21.42
C ARG A 393 18.25 -9.32 -22.27
N ARG A 394 17.10 -9.07 -21.66
CA ARG A 394 15.87 -8.71 -22.35
C ARG A 394 16.00 -7.36 -23.06
N LEU A 395 16.65 -6.36 -22.43
CA LEU A 395 16.99 -5.09 -23.06
C LEU A 395 17.80 -5.31 -24.33
N LEU A 396 18.90 -6.06 -24.23
CA LEU A 396 19.80 -6.28 -25.37
C LEU A 396 19.13 -7.06 -26.50
N GLN A 397 18.41 -8.14 -26.19
CA GLN A 397 17.89 -9.05 -27.23
C GLN A 397 16.56 -8.59 -27.81
N ILE A 398 15.62 -8.11 -26.98
CA ILE A 398 14.26 -7.77 -27.41
C ILE A 398 14.17 -6.31 -27.85
N TYR A 399 14.78 -5.38 -27.10
CA TYR A 399 14.62 -3.96 -27.39
C TYR A 399 15.72 -3.40 -28.30
N TRP A 400 16.96 -3.80 -28.09
CA TRP A 400 18.08 -3.41 -28.93
C TRP A 400 18.32 -4.36 -30.11
N HIS A 401 17.59 -5.48 -30.16
CA HIS A 401 17.70 -6.51 -31.21
C HIS A 401 19.11 -7.04 -31.41
N LEU A 402 19.95 -7.00 -30.39
CA LEU A 402 21.32 -7.47 -30.42
C LEU A 402 21.38 -9.00 -30.26
N LYS A 403 22.30 -9.62 -30.98
CA LYS A 403 22.60 -11.05 -30.84
C LYS A 403 24.02 -11.20 -30.32
N PRO A 404 24.25 -12.06 -29.31
CA PRO A 404 25.62 -12.38 -28.90
C PRO A 404 26.32 -13.17 -29.97
N VAL A 405 27.67 -13.21 -29.96
CA VAL A 405 28.46 -14.11 -30.80
C VAL A 405 28.04 -15.56 -30.56
N SER A 406 28.10 -16.36 -31.64
CA SER A 406 27.57 -17.74 -31.61
C SER A 406 28.33 -18.64 -30.64
N ASN A 407 29.65 -18.47 -30.53
CA ASN A 407 30.55 -19.27 -29.70
C ASN A 407 31.17 -18.42 -28.59
N SER A 408 31.67 -19.07 -27.54
CA SER A 408 32.51 -18.43 -26.54
C SER A 408 33.84 -18.04 -27.19
N LEU A 409 34.09 -16.75 -27.32
CA LEU A 409 35.30 -16.17 -27.89
C LEU A 409 35.95 -15.23 -26.88
N THR A 410 37.24 -14.98 -27.08
CA THR A 410 37.98 -13.99 -26.31
C THR A 410 37.54 -12.58 -26.70
N TYR A 411 37.31 -11.73 -25.70
CA TYR A 411 36.94 -10.33 -25.91
C TYR A 411 37.59 -9.44 -24.85
N ARG A 412 37.58 -8.14 -25.11
CA ARG A 412 38.07 -7.11 -24.20
C ARG A 412 36.92 -6.64 -23.31
N ALA A 413 36.92 -7.06 -22.03
CA ALA A 413 35.97 -6.62 -21.02
C ALA A 413 36.54 -5.44 -20.23
N TYR A 414 35.68 -4.73 -19.51
CA TYR A 414 36.06 -3.59 -18.69
C TYR A 414 35.66 -3.84 -17.23
N ALA A 415 36.49 -3.32 -16.32
CA ALA A 415 36.22 -3.30 -14.88
C ALA A 415 36.51 -1.89 -14.35
N VAL A 416 35.96 -1.56 -13.19
CA VAL A 416 36.25 -0.28 -12.52
C VAL A 416 37.74 -0.21 -12.22
N GLY A 417 38.38 0.86 -12.68
CA GLY A 417 39.80 1.11 -12.47
C GLY A 417 40.06 1.80 -11.12
N MET A 418 41.36 1.92 -10.79
CA MET A 418 41.80 2.76 -9.66
C MET A 418 42.11 4.17 -10.17
N TYR A 419 41.75 5.15 -9.33
CA TYR A 419 42.06 6.56 -9.67
C TYR A 419 43.52 6.74 -10.14
N PRO A 420 43.84 7.47 -11.21
CA PRO A 420 42.92 8.32 -12.01
C PRO A 420 42.18 7.60 -13.16
N VAL A 421 42.38 6.30 -13.34
CA VAL A 421 41.81 5.54 -14.45
C VAL A 421 40.41 5.06 -14.05
N LYS A 422 39.37 5.50 -14.79
CA LYS A 422 37.97 5.14 -14.46
C LYS A 422 37.64 3.70 -14.81
N TYR A 423 38.09 3.20 -15.95
CA TYR A 423 37.89 1.81 -16.38
C TYR A 423 39.21 1.19 -16.87
N THR A 424 39.44 -0.06 -16.48
CA THR A 424 40.57 -0.85 -16.94
C THR A 424 40.10 -2.01 -17.80
N ALA A 425 40.81 -2.21 -18.93
CA ALA A 425 40.54 -3.33 -19.80
C ALA A 425 41.11 -4.63 -19.24
N LYS A 426 40.36 -5.72 -19.37
CA LYS A 426 40.80 -7.08 -19.05
C LYS A 426 40.40 -8.03 -20.17
N THR A 427 41.17 -9.08 -20.37
CA THR A 427 40.82 -10.14 -21.32
C THR A 427 39.82 -11.10 -20.65
N ALA A 428 38.70 -11.39 -21.32
CA ALA A 428 37.68 -12.31 -20.87
C ALA A 428 37.26 -13.25 -22.01
N VAL A 429 36.58 -14.34 -21.67
CA VAL A 429 36.07 -15.33 -22.63
C VAL A 429 34.56 -15.52 -22.40
N GLY A 430 33.77 -15.42 -23.45
CA GLY A 430 32.33 -15.57 -23.34
C GLY A 430 31.58 -15.35 -24.64
N ARG A 431 30.26 -15.52 -24.60
CA ARG A 431 29.35 -15.15 -25.69
C ARG A 431 28.95 -13.69 -25.50
N TYR A 432 29.76 -12.78 -26.03
CA TYR A 432 29.62 -11.36 -25.82
C TYR A 432 28.73 -10.67 -26.85
N TYR A 433 28.22 -9.53 -26.48
CA TYR A 433 27.59 -8.53 -27.35
C TYR A 433 28.60 -7.44 -27.66
N THR A 434 28.43 -6.76 -28.80
CA THR A 434 29.21 -5.57 -29.16
C THR A 434 28.25 -4.42 -29.49
N VAL A 435 28.52 -3.26 -28.92
CA VAL A 435 27.76 -2.04 -29.14
C VAL A 435 28.71 -0.93 -29.56
N THR A 436 28.36 -0.19 -30.60
CA THR A 436 29.11 0.96 -31.09
C THR A 436 28.51 2.25 -30.56
N ARG A 437 29.32 3.32 -30.55
CA ARG A 437 28.88 4.68 -30.20
C ARG A 437 27.67 5.12 -31.02
N ASP A 438 27.72 4.94 -32.33
CA ASP A 438 26.65 5.32 -33.25
C ASP A 438 25.34 4.59 -32.95
N PHE A 439 25.44 3.33 -32.56
CA PHE A 439 24.26 2.57 -32.15
C PHE A 439 23.56 3.22 -30.96
N ILE A 440 24.31 3.63 -29.92
CA ILE A 440 23.73 4.25 -28.70
C ILE A 440 23.15 5.61 -29.05
N LEU A 441 23.83 6.43 -29.81
CA LEU A 441 23.33 7.77 -30.21
C LEU A 441 22.02 7.67 -31.01
N ASN A 442 21.84 6.60 -31.81
CA ASN A 442 20.62 6.36 -32.55
C ASN A 442 19.45 5.82 -31.70
N LEU A 443 19.65 5.47 -30.43
CA LEU A 443 18.56 5.05 -29.53
C LEU A 443 17.67 6.23 -29.09
N SER A 444 18.01 7.47 -29.42
CA SER A 444 17.27 8.70 -29.03
C SER A 444 16.99 8.80 -27.53
N LEU A 445 17.97 8.41 -26.71
CA LEU A 445 17.89 8.43 -25.25
C LEU A 445 18.49 9.70 -24.62
N PHE A 446 19.23 10.49 -25.40
CA PHE A 446 19.96 11.68 -25.00
C PHE A 446 19.46 12.92 -25.73
#